data_39f8b268cf01723aa1fa1a4d38c3b7e2
#
_entry.id   39f8b268cf01723aa1fa1a4d38c3b7e2
#
_cell.length_a   1.000
_cell.length_b   1.000
_cell.length_c   1.000
_cell.angle_alpha   90.00
_cell.angle_beta   90.00
_cell.angle_gamma   90.00
#
_symmetry.space_group_name_H-M   'P 1'
#
loop_
_entity.id
_entity.type
_entity.pdbx_description
1 polymer ?
#
loop_
_entity_poly.entity_id
_entity_poly.type
_entity_poly.pdbx_seq_one_letter_code
_entity_poly.pdbx_strand_id
1 'polypeptide(L)'
;MPQVAALRKANKGAKSPESNRVLEFKVADISLADWGRKEIMLAEQEMPGLMALRAEYGARQPLKGLRIMGSLHMTIQTAVLIETLSALGASVRWCSCNIFSTQDHAAAAVAVGPKGTIEKPAGVPVFAWKGESLEEYWWCTERALDFGDGRGPNQIVDDGGDATLLIHKGFEYEEAGKVPTPTANDNEEWTEVLKLLGKCYKADPQRWHKVAEDCQGVSEETTTGVHRLYEMQKAGSLLFPAINVNDSVTKSKFDNLYGCRHSLIDGIFRATDVMLSGKVAVICGYGDVGKGCCQSLKGQGCRVIVTEIDPICALQAAMEGYQVLTLEDVVETADIFITATGNQNIITADHLSRMKDKAIVGNIGHFDNEIDMAGLKKIRGIKKMNIKPQYDMWTFADGHSVLILAEGRLLNLGCATGHPSFVMSTSFTNQTIAQIELATNNSKYEKKVYVLPKHLDEKVARLHLEKLGVKLTKLNRVQAEYIGVSVEGPYKSEHYRY
;
A
#
# COMPACT_ATOMS: atom_id res chain seq x y z
N MET A 1 70.48 34.01 6.77
CA MET A 1 69.71 34.73 7.77
C MET A 1 68.65 35.56 7.03
N PRO A 2 67.37 35.60 7.46
CA PRO A 2 66.64 34.94 8.54
C PRO A 2 65.48 34.09 8.09
N GLN A 3 64.96 33.30 9.06
CA GLN A 3 63.81 32.39 9.06
C GLN A 3 62.49 33.11 8.71
N VAL A 4 61.64 32.42 7.94
CA VAL A 4 60.20 32.70 7.89
C VAL A 4 59.44 31.47 8.41
N ALA A 5 58.87 31.60 9.58
CA ALA A 5 57.97 30.63 10.21
C ALA A 5 56.60 30.73 9.55
N ALA A 6 56.13 29.63 8.88
CA ALA A 6 54.81 29.54 8.33
C ALA A 6 53.84 29.01 9.39
N LEU A 7 52.89 29.83 9.82
CA LEU A 7 51.74 29.52 10.67
C LEU A 7 50.80 28.53 9.96
N ARG A 8 50.79 27.26 10.42
CA ARG A 8 49.70 26.34 10.12
C ARG A 8 48.48 26.70 10.97
N LYS A 9 47.48 27.38 10.37
CA LYS A 9 46.14 27.46 10.92
C LYS A 9 45.46 26.11 10.70
N ALA A 10 45.19 25.42 11.81
CA ALA A 10 44.32 24.23 11.81
C ALA A 10 42.89 24.68 11.48
N ASN A 11 42.41 24.22 10.34
CA ASN A 11 41.02 24.34 9.96
C ASN A 11 40.22 23.30 10.79
N LYS A 12 39.59 23.78 11.87
CA LYS A 12 38.60 22.98 12.62
C LYS A 12 37.41 22.85 11.70
N GLY A 13 37.23 21.65 11.12
CA GLY A 13 36.03 21.28 10.38
C GLY A 13 34.78 21.55 11.20
N ALA A 14 33.91 22.38 10.67
CA ALA A 14 32.56 22.55 11.19
C ALA A 14 31.85 21.20 11.09
N LYS A 15 31.54 20.60 12.22
CA LYS A 15 30.63 19.44 12.30
C LYS A 15 29.27 19.94 11.81
N SER A 16 28.69 19.25 10.83
CA SER A 16 27.33 19.49 10.38
C SER A 16 26.36 19.39 11.56
N PRO A 17 25.25 20.18 11.58
CA PRO A 17 24.29 20.18 12.67
C PRO A 17 23.50 18.87 12.85
N GLU A 18 23.66 17.89 11.98
CA GLU A 18 22.87 16.64 11.97
C GLU A 18 23.25 15.61 13.05
N SER A 19 24.33 15.79 13.80
CA SER A 19 24.88 14.74 14.68
C SER A 19 24.24 14.63 16.07
N ASN A 20 23.17 15.39 16.41
CA ASN A 20 22.57 15.36 17.76
C ASN A 20 21.03 15.39 17.81
N ARG A 21 20.32 15.16 16.70
CA ARG A 21 18.86 14.94 16.76
C ARG A 21 18.61 13.49 17.20
N VAL A 22 17.90 13.33 18.31
CA VAL A 22 17.33 12.03 18.71
C VAL A 22 16.36 11.60 17.60
N LEU A 23 16.46 10.35 17.14
CA LEU A 23 15.55 9.82 16.13
C LEU A 23 14.11 9.91 16.66
N GLU A 24 13.23 10.61 15.95
CA GLU A 24 11.81 10.69 16.29
C GLU A 24 11.07 9.49 15.67
N PHE A 25 10.39 8.70 16.48
CA PHE A 25 9.53 7.60 16.02
C PHE A 25 8.45 7.30 17.05
N LYS A 26 7.38 6.61 16.63
CA LYS A 26 6.39 6.03 17.54
C LYS A 26 5.95 4.67 17.01
N VAL A 27 6.29 3.60 17.72
CA VAL A 27 5.93 2.22 17.45
C VAL A 27 5.32 1.58 18.69
N ALA A 28 4.62 0.45 18.56
CA ALA A 28 3.97 -0.22 19.68
C ALA A 28 4.97 -0.67 20.76
N ASP A 29 5.99 -1.41 20.33
CA ASP A 29 7.00 -1.99 21.22
C ASP A 29 8.35 -2.13 20.50
N ILE A 30 9.32 -1.29 20.86
CA ILE A 30 10.64 -1.31 20.25
C ILE A 30 11.45 -2.58 20.56
N SER A 31 11.11 -3.30 21.63
CA SER A 31 11.77 -4.55 22.01
C SER A 31 11.61 -5.67 20.99
N LEU A 32 10.62 -5.54 20.07
CA LEU A 32 10.38 -6.48 18.99
C LEU A 32 11.39 -6.37 17.82
N ALA A 33 12.32 -5.40 17.88
CA ALA A 33 13.22 -5.09 16.77
C ALA A 33 14.10 -6.27 16.32
N ASP A 34 14.60 -7.07 17.26
CA ASP A 34 15.43 -8.22 16.93
C ASP A 34 14.68 -9.32 16.18
N TRP A 35 13.41 -9.53 16.51
CA TRP A 35 12.53 -10.41 15.76
C TRP A 35 12.31 -9.87 14.34
N GLY A 36 11.87 -8.62 14.23
CA GLY A 36 11.66 -8.00 12.93
C GLY A 36 12.90 -8.01 12.05
N ARG A 37 14.09 -7.79 12.62
CA ARG A 37 15.35 -7.85 11.86
C ARG A 37 15.62 -9.22 11.25
N LYS A 38 15.32 -10.30 11.96
CA LYS A 38 15.46 -11.66 11.44
C LYS A 38 14.52 -11.92 10.27
N GLU A 39 13.28 -11.48 10.38
CA GLU A 39 12.29 -11.63 9.29
C GLU A 39 12.63 -10.75 8.07
N ILE A 40 13.14 -9.52 8.27
CA ILE A 40 13.63 -8.66 7.18
C ILE A 40 14.77 -9.37 6.41
N MET A 41 15.73 -9.99 7.11
CA MET A 41 16.80 -10.74 6.48
C MET A 41 16.29 -11.91 5.62
N LEU A 42 15.23 -12.60 6.06
CA LEU A 42 14.58 -13.64 5.26
C LEU A 42 13.84 -13.06 4.06
N ALA A 43 13.12 -11.95 4.25
CA ALA A 43 12.41 -11.27 3.18
C ALA A 43 13.34 -10.77 2.08
N GLU A 44 14.52 -10.25 2.43
CA GLU A 44 15.55 -9.83 1.45
C GLU A 44 15.95 -10.97 0.49
N GLN A 45 15.99 -12.22 0.97
CA GLN A 45 16.27 -13.39 0.12
C GLN A 45 15.18 -13.65 -0.90
N GLU A 46 13.93 -13.28 -0.58
CA GLU A 46 12.75 -13.47 -1.42
C GLU A 46 12.38 -12.21 -2.23
N MET A 47 13.15 -11.12 -2.12
CA MET A 47 12.91 -9.85 -2.79
C MET A 47 14.04 -9.45 -3.76
N PRO A 48 14.29 -10.28 -4.80
CA PRO A 48 15.47 -10.13 -5.66
C PRO A 48 15.51 -8.81 -6.42
N GLY A 49 14.35 -8.25 -6.78
CA GLY A 49 14.28 -6.98 -7.50
C GLY A 49 14.84 -5.81 -6.68
N LEU A 50 14.44 -5.69 -5.42
CA LEU A 50 14.96 -4.64 -4.52
C LEU A 50 16.44 -4.83 -4.22
N MET A 51 16.88 -6.08 -3.98
CA MET A 51 18.28 -6.37 -3.73
C MET A 51 19.16 -6.08 -4.96
N ALA A 52 18.66 -6.35 -6.17
CA ALA A 52 19.33 -5.99 -7.41
C ALA A 52 19.43 -4.46 -7.59
N LEU A 53 18.39 -3.70 -7.25
CA LEU A 53 18.45 -2.24 -7.28
C LEU A 53 19.44 -1.67 -6.26
N ARG A 54 19.53 -2.24 -5.06
CA ARG A 54 20.57 -1.84 -4.09
C ARG A 54 21.97 -2.07 -4.66
N ALA A 55 22.21 -3.20 -5.33
CA ALA A 55 23.49 -3.52 -5.95
C ALA A 55 23.81 -2.58 -7.12
N GLU A 56 22.83 -2.30 -7.99
CA GLU A 56 23.00 -1.47 -9.19
C GLU A 56 23.20 0.03 -8.86
N TYR A 57 22.41 0.55 -7.90
CA TYR A 57 22.32 1.98 -7.65
C TYR A 57 22.97 2.44 -6.34
N GLY A 58 23.28 1.53 -5.41
CA GLY A 58 23.77 1.87 -4.07
C GLY A 58 25.02 2.75 -4.06
N ALA A 59 25.98 2.50 -4.97
CA ALA A 59 27.18 3.32 -5.09
C ALA A 59 26.90 4.72 -5.68
N ARG A 60 25.92 4.84 -6.57
CA ARG A 60 25.54 6.09 -7.25
C ARG A 60 24.60 6.97 -6.43
N GLN A 61 23.87 6.38 -5.51
CA GLN A 61 22.90 7.04 -4.63
C GLN A 61 21.97 8.04 -5.37
N PRO A 62 21.14 7.61 -6.31
CA PRO A 62 20.33 8.50 -7.15
C PRO A 62 19.30 9.32 -6.36
N LEU A 63 18.97 8.90 -5.12
CA LEU A 63 18.02 9.58 -4.23
C LEU A 63 18.70 10.45 -3.17
N LYS A 64 20.02 10.67 -3.30
CA LYS A 64 20.78 11.43 -2.30
C LYS A 64 20.25 12.85 -2.15
N GLY A 65 19.98 13.22 -0.90
CA GLY A 65 19.48 14.55 -0.54
C GLY A 65 17.97 14.72 -0.66
N LEU A 66 17.25 13.71 -1.15
CA LEU A 66 15.80 13.73 -1.20
C LEU A 66 15.19 13.26 0.12
N ARG A 67 14.08 13.88 0.47
CA ARG A 67 13.20 13.52 1.57
C ARG A 67 12.02 12.72 0.99
N ILE A 68 11.91 11.45 1.34
CA ILE A 68 10.83 10.56 0.88
C ILE A 68 9.93 10.22 2.05
N MET A 69 8.67 10.55 1.94
CA MET A 69 7.63 10.10 2.87
C MET A 69 6.91 8.90 2.30
N GLY A 70 6.71 7.85 3.08
CA GLY A 70 5.87 6.73 2.72
C GLY A 70 4.63 6.61 3.60
N SER A 71 3.48 6.42 2.96
CA SER A 71 2.21 6.04 3.54
C SER A 71 1.76 4.74 2.89
N LEU A 72 2.30 3.64 3.39
CA LEU A 72 2.06 2.30 2.86
C LEU A 72 2.21 1.27 4.00
N HIS A 73 1.44 0.18 3.94
CA HIS A 73 1.38 -0.86 4.99
C HIS A 73 2.74 -1.16 5.61
N MET A 74 2.91 -0.96 6.91
CA MET A 74 4.20 -1.16 7.60
C MET A 74 4.46 -2.64 7.88
N THR A 75 4.75 -3.40 6.83
CA THR A 75 5.05 -4.83 6.87
C THR A 75 6.55 -5.11 6.81
N ILE A 76 6.93 -6.38 6.97
CA ILE A 76 8.32 -6.84 6.77
C ILE A 76 8.81 -6.51 5.34
N GLN A 77 7.96 -6.69 4.33
CA GLN A 77 8.30 -6.39 2.93
C GLN A 77 8.54 -4.90 2.73
N THR A 78 7.72 -4.08 3.37
CA THR A 78 7.87 -2.62 3.36
C THR A 78 9.15 -2.17 4.06
N ALA A 79 9.59 -2.87 5.10
CA ALA A 79 10.88 -2.60 5.72
C ALA A 79 12.04 -2.76 4.71
N VAL A 80 11.98 -3.78 3.83
CA VAL A 80 12.98 -3.95 2.76
C VAL A 80 12.93 -2.79 1.75
N LEU A 81 11.74 -2.28 1.39
CA LEU A 81 11.59 -1.09 0.55
C LEU A 81 12.21 0.14 1.22
N ILE A 82 11.86 0.42 2.47
CA ILE A 82 12.37 1.57 3.25
C ILE A 82 13.89 1.56 3.30
N GLU A 83 14.48 0.40 3.63
CA GLU A 83 15.93 0.25 3.68
C GLU A 83 16.59 0.31 2.30
N THR A 84 15.87 -0.06 1.23
CA THR A 84 16.34 0.14 -0.15
C THR A 84 16.39 1.62 -0.49
N LEU A 85 15.32 2.38 -0.27
CA LEU A 85 15.30 3.83 -0.51
C LEU A 85 16.40 4.53 0.28
N SER A 86 16.61 4.14 1.53
CA SER A 86 17.68 4.67 2.38
C SER A 86 19.07 4.32 1.83
N ALA A 87 19.27 3.09 1.35
CA ALA A 87 20.54 2.66 0.73
C ALA A 87 20.84 3.42 -0.57
N LEU A 88 19.80 3.87 -1.27
CA LEU A 88 19.91 4.71 -2.46
C LEU A 88 20.09 6.20 -2.14
N GLY A 89 20.19 6.58 -0.88
CA GLY A 89 20.58 7.91 -0.39
C GLY A 89 19.43 8.79 0.11
N ALA A 90 18.18 8.33 0.11
CA ALA A 90 17.05 9.10 0.61
C ALA A 90 17.04 9.25 2.13
N SER A 91 16.56 10.40 2.60
CA SER A 91 16.07 10.57 3.98
C SER A 91 14.60 10.16 4.01
N VAL A 92 14.28 9.08 4.72
CA VAL A 92 12.95 8.46 4.68
C VAL A 92 12.20 8.67 6.00
N ARG A 93 10.88 8.88 5.94
CA ARG A 93 9.94 8.83 7.06
C ARG A 93 8.74 7.98 6.63
N TRP A 94 8.11 7.25 7.56
CA TRP A 94 7.09 6.27 7.20
C TRP A 94 5.92 6.22 8.17
N CYS A 95 4.70 6.03 7.63
CA CYS A 95 3.51 5.61 8.38
C CYS A 95 2.80 4.47 7.64
N SER A 96 1.84 3.83 8.29
CA SER A 96 0.98 2.85 7.62
C SER A 96 -0.18 3.55 6.90
N CYS A 97 -0.73 2.92 5.89
CA CYS A 97 -1.94 3.36 5.18
C CYS A 97 -3.22 2.64 5.65
N ASN A 98 -3.15 1.88 6.75
CA ASN A 98 -4.30 1.18 7.33
C ASN A 98 -4.05 0.87 8.81
N ILE A 99 -5.05 1.09 9.66
CA ILE A 99 -4.96 0.95 11.12
C ILE A 99 -4.67 -0.49 11.63
N PHE A 100 -4.88 -1.52 10.80
CA PHE A 100 -4.67 -2.93 11.19
C PHE A 100 -3.54 -3.62 10.44
N SER A 101 -2.88 -2.96 9.48
CA SER A 101 -1.91 -3.61 8.60
C SER A 101 -0.47 -3.59 9.09
N THR A 102 -0.15 -2.81 10.12
CA THR A 102 1.21 -2.75 10.68
C THR A 102 1.61 -4.08 11.32
N GLN A 103 2.81 -4.54 11.01
CA GLN A 103 3.53 -5.57 11.76
C GLN A 103 4.45 -4.87 12.75
N ASP A 104 4.12 -4.90 14.05
CA ASP A 104 4.82 -4.11 15.08
C ASP A 104 6.31 -4.40 15.16
N HIS A 105 6.71 -5.67 14.94
CA HIS A 105 8.11 -6.05 14.88
C HIS A 105 8.85 -5.51 13.64
N ALA A 106 8.15 -5.30 12.51
CA ALA A 106 8.73 -4.64 11.35
C ALA A 106 8.96 -3.14 11.63
N ALA A 107 7.96 -2.46 12.21
CA ALA A 107 8.08 -1.06 12.60
C ALA A 107 9.22 -0.83 13.59
N ALA A 108 9.32 -1.68 14.61
CA ALA A 108 10.42 -1.65 15.59
C ALA A 108 11.79 -1.85 14.94
N ALA A 109 11.93 -2.86 14.05
CA ALA A 109 13.18 -3.15 13.38
C ALA A 109 13.67 -2.02 12.47
N VAL A 110 12.73 -1.35 11.76
CA VAL A 110 13.04 -0.19 10.91
C VAL A 110 13.44 1.01 11.75
N ALA A 111 12.76 1.27 12.86
CA ALA A 111 13.11 2.36 13.78
C ALA A 111 14.49 2.17 14.41
N VAL A 112 14.82 0.95 14.85
CA VAL A 112 16.15 0.63 15.35
C VAL A 112 17.20 0.70 14.23
N GLY A 113 16.88 0.16 13.05
CA GLY A 113 17.74 0.13 11.89
C GLY A 113 18.85 -0.94 11.96
N PRO A 114 19.51 -1.23 10.83
CA PRO A 114 20.51 -2.30 10.75
C PRO A 114 21.82 -2.04 11.53
N LYS A 115 22.03 -0.80 11.97
CA LYS A 115 23.25 -0.37 12.71
C LYS A 115 22.94 0.17 14.10
N GLY A 116 21.67 0.30 14.47
CA GLY A 116 21.22 0.79 15.78
C GLY A 116 21.08 -0.32 16.82
N THR A 117 20.76 0.09 18.03
CA THR A 117 20.32 -0.80 19.12
C THR A 117 19.00 -0.24 19.70
N ILE A 118 18.33 -1.00 20.54
CA ILE A 118 17.09 -0.55 21.22
C ILE A 118 17.35 0.73 22.03
N GLU A 119 18.49 0.81 22.73
CA GLU A 119 18.87 1.96 23.56
C GLU A 119 19.34 3.15 22.70
N LYS A 120 19.79 2.89 21.47
CA LYS A 120 20.29 3.92 20.56
C LYS A 120 19.81 3.64 19.13
N PRO A 121 18.53 3.85 18.85
CA PRO A 121 17.98 3.67 17.51
C PRO A 121 18.67 4.58 16.49
N ALA A 122 18.95 4.04 15.31
CA ALA A 122 19.67 4.71 14.24
C ALA A 122 19.10 4.34 12.85
N GLY A 123 17.82 3.97 12.81
CA GLY A 123 17.11 3.60 11.59
C GLY A 123 16.34 4.75 10.96
N VAL A 124 15.13 4.48 10.55
CA VAL A 124 14.23 5.40 9.87
C VAL A 124 13.09 5.80 10.82
N PRO A 125 12.70 7.09 10.87
CA PRO A 125 11.50 7.52 11.60
C PRO A 125 10.26 6.77 11.10
N VAL A 126 9.65 5.98 11.98
CA VAL A 126 8.39 5.24 11.72
C VAL A 126 7.35 5.67 12.73
N PHE A 127 6.14 5.93 12.25
CA PHE A 127 4.96 6.25 13.04
C PHE A 127 3.87 5.26 12.64
N ALA A 128 3.85 4.08 13.26
CA ALA A 128 2.89 3.04 12.94
C ALA A 128 2.83 1.96 14.03
N TRP A 129 1.62 1.47 14.34
CA TRP A 129 1.37 0.28 15.15
C TRP A 129 0.05 -0.38 14.76
N LYS A 130 -0.11 -1.64 15.05
CA LYS A 130 -1.35 -2.36 14.76
C LYS A 130 -2.44 -1.97 15.77
N GLY A 131 -3.59 -1.53 15.26
CA GLY A 131 -4.73 -1.14 16.09
C GLY A 131 -4.75 0.35 16.46
N GLU A 132 -4.19 1.20 15.63
CA GLU A 132 -4.35 2.66 15.71
C GLU A 132 -5.83 3.03 15.73
N SER A 133 -6.20 4.06 16.48
CA SER A 133 -7.45 4.77 16.27
C SER A 133 -7.36 5.66 15.02
N LEU A 134 -8.50 6.13 14.51
CA LEU A 134 -8.48 7.05 13.35
C LEU A 134 -7.75 8.37 13.66
N GLU A 135 -7.87 8.89 14.88
CA GLU A 135 -7.10 10.07 15.32
C GLU A 135 -5.59 9.79 15.29
N GLU A 136 -5.16 8.63 15.80
CA GLU A 136 -3.75 8.24 15.81
C GLU A 136 -3.22 7.99 14.39
N TYR A 137 -4.00 7.37 13.53
CA TYR A 137 -3.65 7.12 12.11
C TYR A 137 -3.36 8.43 11.36
N TRP A 138 -4.25 9.40 11.44
CA TRP A 138 -4.06 10.69 10.78
C TRP A 138 -2.94 11.52 11.42
N TRP A 139 -2.74 11.38 12.73
CA TRP A 139 -1.57 11.95 13.41
C TRP A 139 -0.26 11.32 12.91
N CYS A 140 -0.21 10.00 12.72
CA CYS A 140 0.96 9.30 12.17
C CYS A 140 1.30 9.79 10.76
N THR A 141 0.27 9.96 9.92
CA THR A 141 0.43 10.49 8.55
C THR A 141 1.01 11.90 8.57
N GLU A 142 0.48 12.78 9.42
CA GLU A 142 0.97 14.15 9.59
C GLU A 142 2.42 14.17 10.10
N ARG A 143 2.78 13.33 11.05
CA ARG A 143 4.14 13.21 11.58
C ARG A 143 5.13 12.67 10.54
N ALA A 144 4.73 11.73 9.71
CA ALA A 144 5.57 11.24 8.63
C ALA A 144 5.82 12.30 7.54
N LEU A 145 4.87 13.22 7.31
CA LEU A 145 5.02 14.36 6.39
C LEU A 145 5.93 15.48 6.93
N ASP A 146 6.24 15.50 8.22
CA ASP A 146 7.04 16.56 8.85
C ASP A 146 8.53 16.19 8.93
N PHE A 147 9.34 16.74 8.06
CA PHE A 147 10.80 16.56 8.09
C PHE A 147 11.53 17.58 8.97
N GLY A 148 10.78 18.36 9.74
CA GLY A 148 11.30 19.41 10.62
C GLY A 148 11.64 20.71 9.88
N ASP A 149 11.74 21.80 10.66
CA ASP A 149 12.04 23.13 10.17
C ASP A 149 11.05 23.64 9.07
N GLY A 150 9.78 23.21 9.16
CA GLY A 150 8.72 23.54 8.19
C GLY A 150 8.86 22.89 6.82
N ARG A 151 9.74 21.88 6.69
CA ARG A 151 9.95 21.15 5.43
C ARG A 151 9.09 19.90 5.35
N GLY A 152 8.50 19.68 4.16
CA GLY A 152 7.81 18.44 3.79
C GLY A 152 8.70 17.48 2.99
N PRO A 153 8.11 16.38 2.47
CA PRO A 153 8.79 15.47 1.56
C PRO A 153 9.05 16.12 0.20
N ASN A 154 10.10 15.67 -0.49
CA ASN A 154 10.27 15.93 -1.92
C ASN A 154 9.53 14.93 -2.79
N GLN A 155 9.35 13.72 -2.28
CA GLN A 155 8.63 12.65 -2.99
C GLN A 155 7.81 11.83 -1.99
N ILE A 156 6.75 11.20 -2.51
CA ILE A 156 5.82 10.41 -1.72
C ILE A 156 5.70 9.02 -2.34
N VAL A 157 5.72 8.00 -1.49
CA VAL A 157 5.25 6.64 -1.80
C VAL A 157 3.91 6.48 -1.10
N ASP A 158 2.82 6.41 -1.83
CA ASP A 158 1.46 6.37 -1.28
C ASP A 158 0.74 5.08 -1.64
N ASP A 159 -0.20 4.67 -0.81
CA ASP A 159 -1.04 3.50 -1.01
C ASP A 159 -2.46 3.83 -0.53
N GLY A 160 -3.33 4.14 -1.49
CA GLY A 160 -4.68 4.65 -1.26
C GLY A 160 -4.81 6.17 -1.35
N GLY A 161 -3.68 6.89 -1.43
CA GLY A 161 -3.64 8.33 -1.66
C GLY A 161 -3.97 9.17 -0.44
N ASP A 162 -3.82 8.67 0.80
CA ASP A 162 -4.19 9.42 2.00
C ASP A 162 -3.19 10.52 2.34
N ALA A 163 -1.89 10.29 2.18
CA ALA A 163 -0.88 11.35 2.33
C ALA A 163 -1.06 12.44 1.26
N THR A 164 -1.31 12.03 0.03
CA THR A 164 -1.62 12.92 -1.09
C THR A 164 -2.88 13.74 -0.83
N LEU A 165 -3.95 13.10 -0.34
CA LEU A 165 -5.22 13.75 0.02
C LEU A 165 -5.00 14.83 1.10
N LEU A 166 -4.22 14.52 2.13
CA LEU A 166 -3.98 15.44 3.24
C LEU A 166 -3.27 16.72 2.75
N ILE A 167 -2.28 16.57 1.86
CA ILE A 167 -1.58 17.72 1.25
C ILE A 167 -2.54 18.55 0.39
N HIS A 168 -3.31 17.90 -0.50
CA HIS A 168 -4.23 18.60 -1.41
C HIS A 168 -5.35 19.32 -0.66
N LYS A 169 -5.95 18.69 0.35
CA LYS A 169 -6.98 19.32 1.17
C LYS A 169 -6.44 20.41 2.08
N GLY A 170 -5.23 20.22 2.60
CA GLY A 170 -4.54 21.26 3.35
C GLY A 170 -4.29 22.49 2.48
N PHE A 171 -3.75 22.29 1.28
CA PHE A 171 -3.53 23.37 0.31
C PHE A 171 -4.84 24.10 -0.06
N GLU A 172 -5.90 23.34 -0.41
CA GLU A 172 -7.22 23.89 -0.74
C GLU A 172 -7.77 24.78 0.40
N TYR A 173 -7.63 24.35 1.65
CA TYR A 173 -8.15 25.09 2.80
C TYR A 173 -7.29 26.29 3.18
N GLU A 174 -5.98 26.25 2.92
CA GLU A 174 -5.11 27.41 3.03
C GLU A 174 -5.47 28.48 1.98
N GLU A 175 -5.72 28.09 0.72
CA GLU A 175 -6.23 28.98 -0.34
C GLU A 175 -7.60 29.60 0.04
N ALA A 176 -8.49 28.78 0.63
CA ALA A 176 -9.79 29.24 1.08
C ALA A 176 -9.75 30.12 2.35
N GLY A 177 -8.57 30.23 3.00
CA GLY A 177 -8.37 30.98 4.25
C GLY A 177 -9.11 30.39 5.46
N LYS A 178 -9.62 29.17 5.38
CA LYS A 178 -10.34 28.49 6.46
C LYS A 178 -10.42 26.97 6.25
N VAL A 179 -10.43 26.23 7.35
CA VAL A 179 -10.75 24.79 7.36
C VAL A 179 -12.21 24.61 7.78
N PRO A 180 -13.03 23.82 7.05
CA PRO A 180 -14.40 23.52 7.45
C PRO A 180 -14.49 22.89 8.85
N THR A 181 -15.52 23.23 9.60
CA THR A 181 -15.83 22.56 10.86
C THR A 181 -16.57 21.24 10.56
N PRO A 182 -16.21 20.12 11.21
CA PRO A 182 -16.94 18.86 11.05
C PRO A 182 -18.45 19.01 11.34
N THR A 183 -19.26 18.30 10.57
CA THR A 183 -20.72 18.28 10.68
C THR A 183 -21.22 16.88 11.04
N ALA A 184 -22.48 16.76 11.44
CA ALA A 184 -23.11 15.47 11.75
C ALA A 184 -23.26 14.53 10.52
N ASN A 185 -23.09 15.06 9.31
CA ASN A 185 -23.15 14.27 8.08
C ASN A 185 -21.79 13.72 7.65
N ASP A 186 -20.69 14.19 8.25
CA ASP A 186 -19.36 13.70 7.98
C ASP A 186 -19.15 12.32 8.63
N ASN A 187 -18.48 11.41 7.93
CA ASN A 187 -18.10 10.15 8.55
C ASN A 187 -17.00 10.40 9.62
N GLU A 188 -16.74 9.38 10.42
CA GLU A 188 -15.79 9.46 11.53
C GLU A 188 -14.38 9.82 11.04
N GLU A 189 -13.93 9.18 9.97
CA GLU A 189 -12.61 9.40 9.38
C GLU A 189 -12.43 10.84 8.86
N TRP A 190 -13.38 11.32 8.07
CA TRP A 190 -13.35 12.69 7.55
C TRP A 190 -13.39 13.74 8.67
N THR A 191 -14.10 13.43 9.75
CA THR A 191 -14.12 14.25 10.96
C THR A 191 -12.72 14.42 11.54
N GLU A 192 -11.94 13.34 11.64
CA GLU A 192 -10.57 13.40 12.16
C GLU A 192 -9.62 14.15 11.20
N VAL A 193 -9.77 13.98 9.89
CA VAL A 193 -9.02 14.75 8.89
C VAL A 193 -9.26 16.26 9.05
N LEU A 194 -10.52 16.69 9.16
CA LEU A 194 -10.84 18.11 9.33
C LEU A 194 -10.30 18.68 10.64
N LYS A 195 -10.39 17.93 11.74
CA LYS A 195 -9.80 18.33 13.04
C LYS A 195 -8.27 18.50 12.92
N LEU A 196 -7.60 17.56 12.28
CA LEU A 196 -6.15 17.61 12.07
C LEU A 196 -5.76 18.81 11.23
N LEU A 197 -6.38 18.99 10.05
CA LEU A 197 -6.12 20.13 9.17
C LEU A 197 -6.39 21.47 9.86
N GLY A 198 -7.44 21.53 10.70
CA GLY A 198 -7.73 22.71 11.52
C GLY A 198 -6.64 23.02 12.56
N LYS A 199 -6.02 22.00 13.16
CA LYS A 199 -4.86 22.16 14.05
C LYS A 199 -3.65 22.66 13.27
N CYS A 200 -3.35 22.05 12.11
CA CYS A 200 -2.23 22.43 11.25
C CYS A 200 -2.36 23.88 10.77
N TYR A 201 -3.53 24.27 10.26
CA TYR A 201 -3.80 25.63 9.77
C TYR A 201 -3.61 26.70 10.84
N LYS A 202 -4.03 26.43 12.09
CA LYS A 202 -3.81 27.35 13.22
C LYS A 202 -2.34 27.50 13.59
N ALA A 203 -1.55 26.44 13.43
CA ALA A 203 -0.12 26.44 13.75
C ALA A 203 0.73 27.12 12.65
N ASP A 204 0.47 26.83 11.38
CA ASP A 204 1.14 27.41 10.23
C ASP A 204 0.17 27.43 9.03
N PRO A 205 -0.45 28.59 8.71
CA PRO A 205 -1.43 28.68 7.61
C PRO A 205 -0.80 28.63 6.20
N GLN A 206 0.47 28.38 6.08
CA GLN A 206 1.20 28.23 4.82
C GLN A 206 1.95 26.88 4.74
N ARG A 207 1.68 25.96 5.66
CA ARG A 207 2.36 24.67 5.75
C ARG A 207 2.22 23.86 4.49
N TRP A 208 0.99 23.69 4.02
CA TRP A 208 0.68 22.79 2.91
C TRP A 208 1.10 23.38 1.55
N HIS A 209 1.13 24.70 1.42
CA HIS A 209 1.74 25.37 0.28
C HIS A 209 3.23 25.05 0.18
N LYS A 210 3.97 25.18 1.29
CA LYS A 210 5.40 24.84 1.34
C LYS A 210 5.67 23.38 1.01
N VAL A 211 4.83 22.47 1.53
CA VAL A 211 4.92 21.04 1.23
C VAL A 211 4.67 20.77 -0.26
N ALA A 212 3.63 21.37 -0.84
CA ALA A 212 3.29 21.20 -2.24
C ALA A 212 4.35 21.76 -3.20
N GLU A 213 4.96 22.93 -2.86
CA GLU A 213 6.04 23.54 -3.63
C GLU A 213 7.31 22.67 -3.64
N ASP A 214 7.64 22.02 -2.52
CA ASP A 214 8.82 21.15 -2.39
C ASP A 214 8.61 19.76 -3.03
N CYS A 215 7.36 19.35 -3.25
CA CYS A 215 7.01 17.99 -3.71
C CYS A 215 7.23 17.85 -5.21
N GLN A 216 8.12 16.94 -5.59
CA GLN A 216 8.46 16.60 -6.97
C GLN A 216 7.52 15.54 -7.57
N GLY A 217 6.76 14.82 -6.74
CA GLY A 217 5.78 13.85 -7.20
C GLY A 217 5.47 12.74 -6.21
N VAL A 218 4.48 11.95 -6.58
CA VAL A 218 4.02 10.76 -5.83
C VAL A 218 4.06 9.52 -6.71
N SER A 219 4.36 8.36 -6.12
CA SER A 219 4.10 7.06 -6.73
C SER A 219 3.02 6.33 -5.93
N GLU A 220 1.95 5.91 -6.63
CA GLU A 220 0.76 5.33 -6.02
C GLU A 220 0.68 3.83 -6.27
N GLU A 221 0.47 3.07 -5.19
CA GLU A 221 0.49 1.60 -5.19
C GLU A 221 -0.83 0.96 -5.63
N THR A 222 -1.98 1.57 -5.31
CA THR A 222 -3.26 0.85 -5.40
C THR A 222 -4.29 1.54 -6.30
N THR A 223 -5.20 0.73 -6.86
CA THR A 223 -6.27 1.16 -7.77
C THR A 223 -7.09 2.34 -7.21
N THR A 224 -7.40 2.33 -5.92
CA THR A 224 -8.24 3.37 -5.31
C THR A 224 -7.52 4.72 -5.23
N GLY A 225 -6.24 4.71 -4.86
CA GLY A 225 -5.42 5.93 -4.85
C GLY A 225 -5.20 6.47 -6.27
N VAL A 226 -4.96 5.58 -7.24
CA VAL A 226 -4.88 5.95 -8.66
C VAL A 226 -6.16 6.62 -9.16
N HIS A 227 -7.33 6.11 -8.77
CA HIS A 227 -8.61 6.73 -9.11
C HIS A 227 -8.70 8.17 -8.56
N ARG A 228 -8.32 8.39 -7.30
CA ARG A 228 -8.26 9.74 -6.69
C ARG A 228 -7.33 10.67 -7.47
N LEU A 229 -6.16 10.19 -7.90
CA LEU A 229 -5.21 10.99 -8.67
C LEU A 229 -5.79 11.39 -10.04
N TYR A 230 -6.48 10.49 -10.74
CA TYR A 230 -7.16 10.82 -11.99
C TYR A 230 -8.31 11.82 -11.80
N GLU A 231 -9.08 11.72 -10.71
CA GLU A 231 -10.10 12.72 -10.40
C GLU A 231 -9.49 14.10 -10.10
N MET A 232 -8.38 14.17 -9.34
CA MET A 232 -7.65 15.41 -9.11
C MET A 232 -7.08 15.98 -10.42
N GLN A 233 -6.53 15.14 -11.29
CA GLN A 233 -6.05 15.58 -12.61
C GLN A 233 -7.18 16.15 -13.46
N LYS A 234 -8.33 15.47 -13.53
CA LYS A 234 -9.52 15.91 -14.28
C LYS A 234 -10.08 17.22 -13.75
N ALA A 235 -10.07 17.40 -12.44
CA ALA A 235 -10.47 18.65 -11.77
C ALA A 235 -9.44 19.78 -11.92
N GLY A 236 -8.24 19.51 -12.42
CA GLY A 236 -7.14 20.47 -12.51
C GLY A 236 -6.53 20.85 -11.16
N SER A 237 -6.77 20.04 -10.12
CA SER A 237 -6.31 20.28 -8.74
C SER A 237 -5.07 19.48 -8.34
N LEU A 238 -4.54 18.62 -9.23
CA LEU A 238 -3.32 17.85 -8.95
C LEU A 238 -2.12 18.78 -8.81
N LEU A 239 -1.47 18.76 -7.64
CA LEU A 239 -0.43 19.74 -7.28
C LEU A 239 0.97 19.37 -7.80
N PHE A 240 1.22 18.09 -8.08
CA PHE A 240 2.51 17.55 -8.52
C PHE A 240 2.32 16.34 -9.43
N PRO A 241 3.36 15.90 -10.18
CA PRO A 241 3.30 14.69 -11.00
C PRO A 241 2.98 13.44 -10.17
N ALA A 242 2.28 12.49 -10.78
CA ALA A 242 1.98 11.21 -10.15
C ALA A 242 2.35 10.04 -11.06
N ILE A 243 3.03 9.04 -10.52
CA ILE A 243 3.28 7.77 -11.22
C ILE A 243 2.33 6.71 -10.66
N ASN A 244 1.46 6.21 -11.53
CA ASN A 244 0.56 5.11 -11.27
C ASN A 244 1.36 3.80 -11.37
N VAL A 245 1.84 3.31 -10.23
CA VAL A 245 2.56 2.03 -10.15
C VAL A 245 1.59 0.86 -10.26
N ASN A 246 0.35 1.01 -9.79
CA ASN A 246 -0.65 -0.05 -9.85
C ASN A 246 -0.84 -0.62 -11.25
N ASP A 247 -0.80 0.21 -12.30
CA ASP A 247 -1.05 -0.21 -13.67
C ASP A 247 0.20 -0.67 -14.43
N SER A 248 1.38 -0.66 -13.79
CA SER A 248 2.53 -1.44 -14.27
C SER A 248 2.13 -2.91 -14.34
N VAL A 249 2.45 -3.60 -15.44
CA VAL A 249 2.02 -5.00 -15.63
C VAL A 249 2.64 -5.90 -14.57
N THR A 250 3.91 -5.68 -14.23
CA THR A 250 4.62 -6.40 -13.16
C THR A 250 4.11 -6.06 -11.75
N LYS A 251 3.17 -5.11 -11.61
CA LYS A 251 2.42 -4.87 -10.38
C LYS A 251 1.03 -5.50 -10.48
N SER A 252 0.16 -5.00 -11.35
CA SER A 252 -1.26 -5.39 -11.38
C SER A 252 -1.49 -6.87 -11.67
N LYS A 253 -0.70 -7.46 -12.59
CA LYS A 253 -0.82 -8.87 -12.98
C LYS A 253 -0.04 -9.83 -12.06
N PHE A 254 0.68 -9.29 -11.08
CA PHE A 254 1.46 -10.06 -10.09
C PHE A 254 0.90 -9.86 -8.69
N ASP A 255 1.00 -8.68 -8.14
CA ASP A 255 0.53 -8.33 -6.79
C ASP A 255 -0.98 -8.56 -6.66
N ASN A 256 -1.80 -7.85 -7.45
CA ASN A 256 -3.24 -7.93 -7.33
C ASN A 256 -3.76 -9.35 -7.58
N LEU A 257 -3.14 -10.10 -8.50
CA LEU A 257 -3.54 -11.45 -8.85
C LEU A 257 -2.91 -12.51 -7.91
N TYR A 258 -1.60 -12.66 -7.96
CA TYR A 258 -0.90 -13.72 -7.22
C TYR A 258 -0.79 -13.43 -5.74
N GLY A 259 -0.66 -12.16 -5.35
CA GLY A 259 -0.66 -11.73 -3.97
C GLY A 259 -1.98 -12.06 -3.28
N CYS A 260 -3.11 -11.70 -3.89
CA CYS A 260 -4.43 -12.02 -3.34
C CYS A 260 -4.73 -13.51 -3.40
N ARG A 261 -4.26 -14.24 -4.42
CA ARG A 261 -4.37 -15.71 -4.49
C ARG A 261 -3.71 -16.40 -3.30
N HIS A 262 -2.58 -15.88 -2.81
CA HIS A 262 -1.91 -16.38 -1.63
C HIS A 262 -2.58 -15.88 -0.34
N SER A 263 -2.74 -14.57 -0.21
CA SER A 263 -3.06 -13.91 1.06
C SER A 263 -4.52 -14.03 1.50
N LEU A 264 -5.47 -14.24 0.56
CA LEU A 264 -6.88 -14.51 0.92
C LEU A 264 -6.99 -15.77 1.79
N ILE A 265 -6.40 -16.85 1.33
CA ILE A 265 -6.46 -18.14 2.03
C ILE A 265 -5.72 -18.08 3.36
N ASP A 266 -4.55 -17.42 3.39
CA ASP A 266 -3.80 -17.21 4.62
C ASP A 266 -4.64 -16.44 5.66
N GLY A 267 -5.30 -15.35 5.24
CA GLY A 267 -6.19 -14.56 6.10
C GLY A 267 -7.38 -15.37 6.64
N ILE A 268 -8.06 -16.12 5.78
CA ILE A 268 -9.20 -16.96 6.21
C ILE A 268 -8.74 -18.06 7.19
N PHE A 269 -7.65 -18.75 6.90
CA PHE A 269 -7.16 -19.84 7.76
C PHE A 269 -6.71 -19.34 9.13
N ARG A 270 -5.94 -18.26 9.18
CA ARG A 270 -5.51 -17.69 10.47
C ARG A 270 -6.67 -17.13 11.29
N ALA A 271 -7.67 -16.54 10.62
CA ALA A 271 -8.84 -16.03 11.32
C ALA A 271 -9.76 -17.13 11.83
N THR A 272 -10.12 -18.11 10.98
CA THR A 272 -11.29 -18.96 11.22
C THR A 272 -10.97 -20.40 11.56
N ASP A 273 -9.83 -20.91 11.13
CA ASP A 273 -9.46 -22.32 11.24
C ASP A 273 -10.52 -23.29 10.64
N VAL A 274 -11.22 -22.82 9.60
CA VAL A 274 -12.34 -23.52 8.96
C VAL A 274 -11.87 -24.27 7.72
N MET A 275 -12.31 -25.52 7.57
CA MET A 275 -12.11 -26.27 6.32
C MET A 275 -12.91 -25.64 5.19
N LEU A 276 -12.23 -25.26 4.12
CA LEU A 276 -12.85 -24.59 2.96
C LEU A 276 -13.47 -25.56 1.96
N SER A 277 -12.92 -26.78 1.84
CA SER A 277 -13.37 -27.77 0.87
C SER A 277 -14.88 -28.08 1.02
N GLY A 278 -15.58 -28.09 -0.10
CA GLY A 278 -17.03 -28.32 -0.17
C GLY A 278 -17.92 -27.11 0.13
N LYS A 279 -17.37 -26.01 0.66
CA LYS A 279 -18.14 -24.77 0.90
C LYS A 279 -18.46 -24.05 -0.39
N VAL A 280 -19.55 -23.27 -0.36
CA VAL A 280 -19.89 -22.31 -1.41
C VAL A 280 -19.28 -20.97 -1.04
N ALA A 281 -18.43 -20.44 -1.90
CA ALA A 281 -17.78 -19.16 -1.73
C ALA A 281 -18.18 -18.17 -2.85
N VAL A 282 -18.65 -17.01 -2.46
CA VAL A 282 -19.00 -15.91 -3.37
C VAL A 282 -17.89 -14.89 -3.38
N ILE A 283 -17.38 -14.58 -4.58
CA ILE A 283 -16.44 -13.48 -4.81
C ILE A 283 -17.18 -12.35 -5.53
N CYS A 284 -17.28 -11.20 -4.89
CA CYS A 284 -17.87 -10.01 -5.48
C CYS A 284 -16.75 -9.23 -6.22
N GLY A 285 -16.83 -9.25 -7.57
CA GLY A 285 -15.82 -8.67 -8.45
C GLY A 285 -14.87 -9.70 -9.07
N TYR A 286 -14.57 -9.58 -10.38
CA TYR A 286 -13.68 -10.47 -11.14
C TYR A 286 -12.59 -9.68 -11.89
N GLY A 287 -12.09 -8.60 -11.28
CA GLY A 287 -10.84 -7.95 -11.64
C GLY A 287 -9.62 -8.81 -11.26
N ASP A 288 -8.42 -8.26 -11.32
CA ASP A 288 -7.20 -9.05 -11.00
C ASP A 288 -7.24 -9.64 -9.58
N VAL A 289 -7.70 -8.89 -8.59
CA VAL A 289 -7.90 -9.35 -7.20
C VAL A 289 -8.90 -10.51 -7.15
N GLY A 290 -10.09 -10.33 -7.71
CA GLY A 290 -11.14 -11.36 -7.72
C GLY A 290 -10.71 -12.64 -8.44
N LYS A 291 -9.98 -12.53 -9.56
CA LYS A 291 -9.39 -13.68 -10.27
C LYS A 291 -8.46 -14.49 -9.37
N GLY A 292 -7.56 -13.83 -8.67
CA GLY A 292 -6.67 -14.49 -7.71
C GLY A 292 -7.43 -15.19 -6.59
N CYS A 293 -8.43 -14.50 -6.01
CA CYS A 293 -9.29 -15.05 -4.97
C CYS A 293 -10.07 -16.31 -5.44
N CYS A 294 -10.68 -16.24 -6.62
CA CYS A 294 -11.40 -17.37 -7.20
C CYS A 294 -10.49 -18.59 -7.41
N GLN A 295 -9.29 -18.37 -7.96
CA GLN A 295 -8.31 -19.44 -8.19
C GLN A 295 -7.89 -20.13 -6.89
N SER A 296 -7.63 -19.38 -5.83
CA SER A 296 -7.21 -19.94 -4.55
C SER A 296 -8.33 -20.71 -3.86
N LEU A 297 -9.54 -20.18 -3.81
CA LEU A 297 -10.70 -20.87 -3.25
C LEU A 297 -11.07 -22.15 -4.00
N LYS A 298 -11.04 -22.10 -5.35
CA LYS A 298 -11.21 -23.28 -6.20
C LYS A 298 -10.12 -24.32 -5.92
N GLY A 299 -8.87 -23.89 -5.76
CA GLY A 299 -7.73 -24.75 -5.39
C GLY A 299 -7.90 -25.42 -4.02
N GLN A 300 -8.63 -24.81 -3.09
CA GLN A 300 -8.98 -25.39 -1.78
C GLN A 300 -10.25 -26.25 -1.83
N GLY A 301 -10.84 -26.45 -3.00
CA GLY A 301 -12.04 -27.28 -3.16
C GLY A 301 -13.36 -26.58 -2.87
N CYS A 302 -13.41 -25.25 -2.84
CA CYS A 302 -14.65 -24.50 -2.79
C CYS A 302 -15.42 -24.58 -4.11
N ARG A 303 -16.74 -24.49 -4.01
CA ARG A 303 -17.63 -24.17 -5.14
C ARG A 303 -17.71 -22.64 -5.24
N VAL A 304 -17.00 -22.07 -6.21
CA VAL A 304 -16.86 -20.61 -6.32
C VAL A 304 -17.95 -20.07 -7.24
N ILE A 305 -18.60 -19.00 -6.78
CA ILE A 305 -19.58 -18.19 -7.50
C ILE A 305 -19.02 -16.76 -7.58
N VAL A 306 -19.21 -16.11 -8.72
CA VAL A 306 -18.75 -14.74 -8.97
C VAL A 306 -19.95 -13.82 -9.13
N THR A 307 -19.91 -12.63 -8.55
CA THR A 307 -20.80 -11.52 -8.92
C THR A 307 -19.99 -10.46 -9.65
N GLU A 308 -20.50 -9.94 -10.78
CA GLU A 308 -19.74 -8.99 -11.60
C GLU A 308 -20.68 -8.07 -12.38
N ILE A 309 -20.27 -6.81 -12.58
CA ILE A 309 -21.00 -5.81 -13.36
C ILE A 309 -20.43 -5.63 -14.77
N ASP A 310 -19.11 -5.87 -14.95
CA ASP A 310 -18.45 -5.77 -16.24
C ASP A 310 -18.72 -7.04 -17.08
N PRO A 311 -19.37 -6.91 -18.26
CA PRO A 311 -19.71 -8.07 -19.09
C PRO A 311 -18.47 -8.82 -19.60
N ILE A 312 -17.32 -8.16 -19.75
CA ILE A 312 -16.07 -8.80 -20.18
C ILE A 312 -15.51 -9.66 -19.06
N CYS A 313 -15.45 -9.11 -17.84
CA CYS A 313 -15.00 -9.85 -16.66
C CYS A 313 -15.96 -11.01 -16.32
N ALA A 314 -17.27 -10.79 -16.43
CA ALA A 314 -18.28 -11.84 -16.25
C ALA A 314 -18.12 -12.98 -17.27
N LEU A 315 -17.88 -12.64 -18.56
CA LEU A 315 -17.61 -13.63 -19.60
C LEU A 315 -16.32 -14.41 -19.33
N GLN A 316 -15.25 -13.74 -18.89
CA GLN A 316 -14.01 -14.41 -18.50
C GLN A 316 -14.25 -15.39 -17.33
N ALA A 317 -14.98 -14.98 -16.29
CA ALA A 317 -15.32 -15.85 -15.17
C ALA A 317 -16.08 -17.11 -15.62
N ALA A 318 -17.06 -16.94 -16.53
CA ALA A 318 -17.83 -18.06 -17.08
C ALA A 318 -16.95 -19.01 -17.91
N MET A 319 -16.02 -18.47 -18.71
CA MET A 319 -15.06 -19.27 -19.52
C MET A 319 -14.06 -20.04 -18.63
N GLU A 320 -13.73 -19.53 -17.45
CA GLU A 320 -12.90 -20.22 -16.43
C GLU A 320 -13.70 -21.26 -15.62
N GLY A 321 -14.98 -21.43 -15.95
CA GLY A 321 -15.87 -22.44 -15.33
C GLY A 321 -16.44 -22.04 -13.98
N TYR A 322 -16.51 -20.74 -13.70
CA TYR A 322 -17.23 -20.22 -12.55
C TYR A 322 -18.70 -19.94 -12.89
N GLN A 323 -19.57 -20.16 -11.92
CA GLN A 323 -20.95 -19.69 -12.02
C GLN A 323 -20.98 -18.17 -11.76
N VAL A 324 -21.63 -17.42 -12.63
CA VAL A 324 -21.80 -15.97 -12.47
C VAL A 324 -23.27 -15.68 -12.17
N LEU A 325 -23.55 -15.12 -11.00
CA LEU A 325 -24.90 -14.85 -10.50
C LEU A 325 -24.95 -13.48 -9.83
N THR A 326 -26.15 -13.03 -9.43
CA THR A 326 -26.28 -11.86 -8.56
C THR A 326 -26.07 -12.25 -7.09
N LEU A 327 -25.78 -11.28 -6.22
CA LEU A 327 -25.65 -11.54 -4.79
C LEU A 327 -26.98 -12.01 -4.19
N GLU A 328 -28.09 -11.46 -4.68
CA GLU A 328 -29.45 -11.81 -4.27
C GLU A 328 -29.80 -13.29 -4.52
N ASP A 329 -29.25 -13.88 -5.59
CA ASP A 329 -29.48 -15.30 -5.91
C ASP A 329 -28.80 -16.28 -4.94
N VAL A 330 -27.76 -15.82 -4.22
CA VAL A 330 -26.87 -16.69 -3.45
C VAL A 330 -26.72 -16.33 -1.97
N VAL A 331 -27.22 -15.17 -1.55
CA VAL A 331 -27.01 -14.62 -0.21
C VAL A 331 -27.49 -15.56 0.90
N GLU A 332 -28.58 -16.30 0.68
CA GLU A 332 -29.16 -17.23 1.68
C GLU A 332 -28.49 -18.61 1.70
N THR A 333 -27.66 -18.93 0.70
CA THR A 333 -27.15 -20.30 0.52
C THR A 333 -25.64 -20.43 0.64
N ALA A 334 -24.88 -19.38 0.40
CA ALA A 334 -23.43 -19.43 0.43
C ALA A 334 -22.84 -19.39 1.86
N ASP A 335 -21.64 -19.94 1.99
CA ASP A 335 -20.92 -20.06 3.26
C ASP A 335 -19.93 -18.94 3.50
N ILE A 336 -19.36 -18.41 2.42
CA ILE A 336 -18.25 -17.44 2.45
C ILE A 336 -18.55 -16.34 1.43
N PHE A 337 -18.38 -15.09 1.84
CA PHE A 337 -18.56 -13.92 1.00
C PHE A 337 -17.32 -13.03 1.09
N ILE A 338 -16.67 -12.77 -0.06
CA ILE A 338 -15.49 -11.92 -0.14
C ILE A 338 -15.71 -10.83 -1.16
N THR A 339 -15.55 -9.58 -0.73
CA THR A 339 -15.63 -8.41 -1.61
C THR A 339 -14.26 -8.02 -2.17
N ALA A 340 -14.23 -7.66 -3.45
CA ALA A 340 -13.01 -7.33 -4.20
C ALA A 340 -13.30 -6.35 -5.35
N THR A 341 -14.21 -5.39 -5.14
CA THR A 341 -14.74 -4.53 -6.20
C THR A 341 -14.09 -3.14 -6.23
N GLY A 342 -13.52 -2.69 -5.11
CA GLY A 342 -13.08 -1.30 -4.95
C GLY A 342 -14.23 -0.27 -4.95
N ASN A 343 -15.47 -0.73 -4.75
CA ASN A 343 -16.68 0.09 -4.72
C ASN A 343 -17.23 0.20 -3.28
N GLN A 344 -18.46 0.62 -3.08
CA GLN A 344 -19.07 0.76 -1.76
C GLN A 344 -20.39 -0.01 -1.66
N ASN A 345 -20.76 -0.40 -0.44
CA ASN A 345 -22.07 -1.04 -0.11
C ASN A 345 -22.37 -2.25 -1.00
N ILE A 346 -21.38 -3.06 -1.30
CA ILE A 346 -21.56 -4.30 -2.07
C ILE A 346 -22.33 -5.32 -1.23
N ILE A 347 -21.94 -5.49 0.04
CA ILE A 347 -22.69 -6.28 1.02
C ILE A 347 -23.34 -5.30 2.00
N THR A 348 -24.65 -5.11 1.86
CA THR A 348 -25.46 -4.24 2.72
C THR A 348 -25.83 -4.91 4.04
N ALA A 349 -26.32 -4.12 5.00
CA ALA A 349 -26.88 -4.65 6.24
C ALA A 349 -28.08 -5.61 6.00
N ASP A 350 -28.87 -5.38 4.93
CA ASP A 350 -29.94 -6.29 4.51
C ASP A 350 -29.37 -7.64 4.07
N HIS A 351 -28.36 -7.63 3.21
CA HIS A 351 -27.68 -8.88 2.79
C HIS A 351 -27.16 -9.66 4.00
N LEU A 352 -26.46 -8.99 4.94
CA LEU A 352 -25.94 -9.63 6.16
C LEU A 352 -27.04 -10.28 6.99
N SER A 353 -28.24 -9.66 7.07
CA SER A 353 -29.38 -10.18 7.81
C SER A 353 -30.03 -11.42 7.16
N ARG A 354 -29.81 -11.64 5.86
CA ARG A 354 -30.35 -12.77 5.08
C ARG A 354 -29.36 -13.92 4.89
N MET A 355 -28.10 -13.73 5.25
CA MET A 355 -27.07 -14.76 5.14
C MET A 355 -27.42 -15.93 6.08
N LYS A 356 -26.98 -17.12 5.70
CA LYS A 356 -27.15 -18.30 6.58
C LYS A 356 -26.32 -18.17 7.85
N ASP A 357 -26.73 -18.90 8.90
CA ASP A 357 -26.03 -18.89 10.19
C ASP A 357 -24.55 -19.24 10.03
N LYS A 358 -23.68 -18.42 10.64
CA LYS A 358 -22.22 -18.52 10.62
C LYS A 358 -21.59 -18.35 9.23
N ALA A 359 -22.26 -17.64 8.30
CA ALA A 359 -21.61 -17.20 7.07
C ALA A 359 -20.39 -16.34 7.39
N ILE A 360 -19.28 -16.59 6.70
CA ILE A 360 -18.02 -15.86 6.85
C ILE A 360 -18.02 -14.72 5.83
N VAL A 361 -17.80 -13.51 6.29
CA VAL A 361 -17.80 -12.29 5.45
C VAL A 361 -16.49 -11.55 5.63
N GLY A 362 -15.84 -11.22 4.52
CA GLY A 362 -14.60 -10.48 4.53
C GLY A 362 -14.41 -9.62 3.29
N ASN A 363 -13.53 -8.66 3.40
CA ASN A 363 -13.15 -7.75 2.32
C ASN A 363 -11.66 -7.91 2.01
N ILE A 364 -11.31 -7.91 0.75
CA ILE A 364 -9.92 -7.86 0.27
C ILE A 364 -9.68 -6.65 -0.65
N GLY A 365 -10.68 -5.79 -0.83
CA GLY A 365 -10.55 -4.46 -1.42
C GLY A 365 -9.86 -3.49 -0.46
N HIS A 366 -9.27 -2.43 -0.99
CA HIS A 366 -8.42 -1.52 -0.21
C HIS A 366 -9.15 -0.83 0.97
N PHE A 367 -10.36 -0.32 0.74
CA PHE A 367 -11.16 0.37 1.76
C PHE A 367 -12.21 -0.52 2.41
N ASP A 368 -12.69 -0.08 3.58
CA ASP A 368 -13.65 -0.80 4.43
C ASP A 368 -15.12 -0.51 4.10
N ASN A 369 -15.40 0.21 3.02
CA ASN A 369 -16.75 0.62 2.64
C ASN A 369 -17.51 -0.37 1.74
N GLU A 370 -16.89 -1.48 1.33
CA GLU A 370 -17.56 -2.53 0.54
C GLU A 370 -18.60 -3.31 1.36
N ILE A 371 -18.39 -3.42 2.69
CA ILE A 371 -19.32 -4.06 3.63
C ILE A 371 -19.93 -2.99 4.53
N ASP A 372 -21.26 -2.90 4.56
CA ASP A 372 -21.99 -1.89 5.35
C ASP A 372 -21.94 -2.19 6.87
N MET A 373 -20.78 -2.01 7.47
CA MET A 373 -20.58 -2.17 8.91
C MET A 373 -21.34 -1.13 9.72
N ALA A 374 -21.53 0.07 9.17
CA ALA A 374 -22.30 1.14 9.83
C ALA A 374 -23.78 0.80 9.92
N GLY A 375 -24.36 0.24 8.85
CA GLY A 375 -25.73 -0.26 8.83
C GLY A 375 -25.92 -1.46 9.75
N LEU A 376 -24.97 -2.42 9.74
CA LEU A 376 -25.01 -3.59 10.65
C LEU A 376 -25.08 -3.15 12.12
N LYS A 377 -24.25 -2.20 12.53
CA LYS A 377 -24.23 -1.65 13.91
C LYS A 377 -25.57 -1.01 14.34
N LYS A 378 -26.36 -0.54 13.39
CA LYS A 378 -27.67 0.14 13.63
C LYS A 378 -28.84 -0.85 13.69
N ILE A 379 -28.66 -2.13 13.33
CA ILE A 379 -29.73 -3.13 13.39
C ILE A 379 -30.18 -3.31 14.84
N ARG A 380 -31.50 -3.20 15.06
CA ARG A 380 -32.09 -3.32 16.39
C ARG A 380 -31.86 -4.72 16.97
N GLY A 381 -31.23 -4.78 18.13
CA GLY A 381 -30.99 -6.05 18.85
C GLY A 381 -29.76 -6.81 18.39
N ILE A 382 -28.96 -6.29 17.45
CA ILE A 382 -27.69 -6.87 17.05
C ILE A 382 -26.71 -6.94 18.23
N LYS A 383 -25.97 -8.04 18.34
CA LYS A 383 -24.96 -8.23 19.38
C LYS A 383 -23.64 -8.61 18.76
N LYS A 384 -22.58 -7.88 19.11
CA LYS A 384 -21.20 -8.19 18.73
C LYS A 384 -20.53 -9.04 19.80
N MET A 385 -19.84 -10.12 19.40
CA MET A 385 -18.94 -10.90 20.22
C MET A 385 -17.59 -10.98 19.51
N ASN A 386 -16.54 -10.49 20.12
CA ASN A 386 -15.18 -10.69 19.62
C ASN A 386 -14.76 -12.14 19.96
N ILE A 387 -14.45 -12.94 18.93
CA ILE A 387 -13.98 -14.33 19.08
C ILE A 387 -12.46 -14.32 19.35
N LYS A 388 -11.73 -13.58 18.57
CA LYS A 388 -10.29 -13.29 18.71
C LYS A 388 -9.94 -12.03 17.90
N PRO A 389 -8.74 -11.46 18.01
CA PRO A 389 -8.39 -10.27 17.24
C PRO A 389 -8.76 -10.40 15.75
N GLN A 390 -9.43 -9.39 15.21
CA GLN A 390 -9.89 -9.31 13.81
C GLN A 390 -10.91 -10.40 13.38
N TYR A 391 -11.62 -11.01 14.32
CA TYR A 391 -12.63 -12.02 14.05
C TYR A 391 -13.83 -11.85 15.00
N ASP A 392 -14.91 -11.31 14.48
CA ASP A 392 -16.11 -10.93 15.23
C ASP A 392 -17.32 -11.72 14.77
N MET A 393 -18.13 -12.19 15.74
CA MET A 393 -19.44 -12.74 15.50
C MET A 393 -20.51 -11.68 15.78
N TRP A 394 -21.41 -11.48 14.84
CA TRP A 394 -22.54 -10.58 14.95
C TRP A 394 -23.84 -11.37 14.93
N THR A 395 -24.57 -11.38 16.07
CA THR A 395 -25.79 -12.17 16.27
C THR A 395 -27.01 -11.29 16.14
N PHE A 396 -27.92 -11.66 15.26
CA PHE A 396 -29.21 -11.00 15.02
C PHE A 396 -30.25 -11.40 16.07
N ALA A 397 -31.40 -10.68 16.10
CA ALA A 397 -32.45 -10.89 17.09
C ALA A 397 -33.13 -12.27 17.02
N ASP A 398 -33.14 -12.90 15.85
CA ASP A 398 -33.67 -14.26 15.60
C ASP A 398 -32.70 -15.39 16.02
N GLY A 399 -31.48 -15.03 16.40
CA GLY A 399 -30.45 -15.96 16.89
C GLY A 399 -29.43 -16.38 15.84
N HIS A 400 -29.65 -16.16 14.54
CA HIS A 400 -28.61 -16.44 13.54
C HIS A 400 -27.46 -15.41 13.64
N SER A 401 -26.30 -15.74 13.11
CA SER A 401 -25.11 -14.89 13.23
C SER A 401 -24.29 -14.90 11.94
N VAL A 402 -23.56 -13.83 11.71
CA VAL A 402 -22.51 -13.75 10.67
C VAL A 402 -21.15 -13.54 11.32
N LEU A 403 -20.10 -13.99 10.64
CA LEU A 403 -18.72 -13.93 11.09
C LEU A 403 -17.97 -12.92 10.23
N ILE A 404 -17.63 -11.76 10.80
CA ILE A 404 -16.98 -10.66 10.07
C ILE A 404 -15.48 -10.68 10.33
N LEU A 405 -14.69 -10.69 9.25
CA LEU A 405 -13.24 -10.63 9.29
C LEU A 405 -12.75 -9.20 9.23
N ALA A 406 -11.76 -8.85 10.05
CA ALA A 406 -11.06 -7.56 10.08
C ALA A 406 -12.01 -6.34 10.12
N GLU A 407 -13.19 -6.48 10.73
CA GLU A 407 -14.24 -5.43 10.80
C GLU A 407 -14.64 -4.86 9.42
N GLY A 408 -14.58 -5.69 8.35
CA GLY A 408 -14.84 -5.28 6.97
C GLY A 408 -13.66 -4.63 6.24
N ARG A 409 -12.51 -4.48 6.91
CA ARG A 409 -11.26 -3.99 6.32
C ARG A 409 -10.52 -5.11 5.59
N LEU A 410 -9.33 -4.81 5.05
CA LEU A 410 -8.45 -5.80 4.40
C LEU A 410 -8.17 -7.01 5.29
N LEU A 411 -8.84 -8.14 5.01
CA LEU A 411 -8.71 -9.35 5.84
C LEU A 411 -7.31 -10.00 5.74
N ASN A 412 -6.66 -9.91 4.59
CA ASN A 412 -5.33 -10.48 4.37
C ASN A 412 -4.23 -9.83 5.23
N LEU A 413 -4.37 -8.55 5.52
CA LEU A 413 -3.47 -7.79 6.41
C LEU A 413 -3.98 -7.74 7.85
N GLY A 414 -5.29 -7.60 8.03
CA GLY A 414 -5.89 -7.58 9.36
C GLY A 414 -5.76 -8.93 10.08
N CYS A 415 -6.11 -10.02 9.42
CA CYS A 415 -6.10 -11.38 9.97
C CYS A 415 -4.78 -12.13 9.77
N ALA A 416 -3.93 -11.70 8.82
CA ALA A 416 -2.67 -12.35 8.49
C ALA A 416 -1.55 -11.33 8.28
N THR A 417 -0.62 -11.61 7.37
CA THR A 417 0.59 -10.82 7.13
C THR A 417 0.64 -10.15 5.75
N GLY A 418 -0.46 -10.23 4.99
CA GLY A 418 -0.57 -9.66 3.66
C GLY A 418 0.11 -10.49 2.57
N HIS A 419 0.56 -9.83 1.53
CA HIS A 419 1.16 -10.48 0.36
C HIS A 419 2.58 -11.00 0.64
N PRO A 420 3.00 -12.13 0.01
CA PRO A 420 4.31 -12.73 0.24
C PRO A 420 5.44 -11.89 -0.38
N SER A 421 6.65 -12.05 0.18
CA SER A 421 7.81 -11.22 -0.15
C SER A 421 8.15 -11.19 -1.64
N PHE A 422 8.09 -12.32 -2.34
CA PHE A 422 8.45 -12.38 -3.76
C PHE A 422 7.52 -11.52 -4.63
N VAL A 423 6.21 -11.54 -4.39
CA VAL A 423 5.26 -10.72 -5.16
C VAL A 423 5.39 -9.24 -4.79
N MET A 424 5.61 -8.93 -3.51
CA MET A 424 5.85 -7.55 -3.09
C MET A 424 7.19 -7.02 -3.62
N SER A 425 8.16 -7.90 -3.92
CA SER A 425 9.37 -7.48 -4.62
C SER A 425 9.06 -6.88 -5.99
N THR A 426 8.09 -7.41 -6.75
CA THR A 426 7.72 -6.82 -8.04
C THR A 426 7.11 -5.42 -7.89
N SER A 427 6.18 -5.24 -6.96
CA SER A 427 5.55 -3.95 -6.66
C SER A 427 6.57 -2.93 -6.17
N PHE A 428 7.38 -3.29 -5.18
CA PHE A 428 8.32 -2.35 -4.56
C PHE A 428 9.54 -2.05 -5.42
N THR A 429 9.89 -2.92 -6.36
CA THR A 429 10.85 -2.61 -7.41
C THR A 429 10.30 -1.52 -8.34
N ASN A 430 9.00 -1.61 -8.73
CA ASN A 430 8.31 -0.55 -9.46
C ASN A 430 8.29 0.76 -8.68
N GLN A 431 7.95 0.73 -7.38
CA GLN A 431 7.97 1.92 -6.51
C GLN A 431 9.36 2.57 -6.47
N THR A 432 10.40 1.76 -6.25
CA THR A 432 11.77 2.27 -6.20
C THR A 432 12.20 2.90 -7.54
N ILE A 433 11.86 2.26 -8.67
CA ILE A 433 12.13 2.79 -10.01
C ILE A 433 11.34 4.09 -10.25
N ALA A 434 10.07 4.17 -9.82
CA ALA A 434 9.27 5.37 -9.91
C ALA A 434 9.88 6.55 -9.13
N GLN A 435 10.39 6.29 -7.92
CA GLN A 435 11.09 7.30 -7.12
C GLN A 435 12.39 7.77 -7.79
N ILE A 436 13.16 6.85 -8.38
CA ILE A 436 14.37 7.19 -9.16
C ILE A 436 14.01 8.01 -10.39
N GLU A 437 12.94 7.64 -11.11
CA GLU A 437 12.47 8.36 -12.30
C GLU A 437 12.02 9.78 -11.96
N LEU A 438 11.23 9.95 -10.91
CA LEU A 438 10.84 11.28 -10.41
C LEU A 438 12.05 12.12 -9.94
N ALA A 439 13.08 11.48 -9.37
CA ALA A 439 14.29 12.19 -8.93
C ALA A 439 15.17 12.64 -10.08
N THR A 440 15.34 11.80 -11.11
CA THR A 440 16.33 12.02 -12.18
C THR A 440 15.75 12.68 -13.41
N ASN A 441 14.46 12.52 -13.65
CA ASN A 441 13.76 12.99 -14.85
C ASN A 441 12.56 13.90 -14.55
N ASN A 442 12.47 14.51 -13.38
CA ASN A 442 11.30 15.30 -12.92
C ASN A 442 10.83 16.33 -13.96
N SER A 443 11.77 17.01 -14.64
CA SER A 443 11.46 18.02 -15.65
C SER A 443 10.69 17.51 -16.88
N LYS A 444 10.58 16.18 -17.06
CA LYS A 444 9.79 15.55 -18.12
C LYS A 444 8.32 15.34 -17.72
N TYR A 445 7.98 15.49 -16.44
CA TYR A 445 6.67 15.21 -15.91
C TYR A 445 5.93 16.49 -15.55
N GLU A 446 4.81 16.70 -16.20
CA GLU A 446 3.84 17.73 -15.83
C GLU A 446 2.96 17.23 -14.67
N LYS A 447 2.12 18.10 -14.11
CA LYS A 447 1.12 17.76 -13.08
C LYS A 447 0.02 16.86 -13.68
N LYS A 448 0.38 15.61 -13.98
CA LYS A 448 -0.47 14.58 -14.60
C LYS A 448 -0.15 13.21 -14.00
N VAL A 449 -1.03 12.25 -14.25
CA VAL A 449 -0.81 10.84 -13.90
C VAL A 449 -0.16 10.11 -15.06
N TYR A 450 0.91 9.38 -14.77
CA TYR A 450 1.71 8.62 -15.73
C TYR A 450 1.83 7.16 -15.28
N VAL A 451 1.99 6.26 -16.24
CA VAL A 451 2.41 4.87 -15.98
C VAL A 451 3.90 4.76 -16.33
N LEU A 452 4.63 3.90 -15.64
CA LEU A 452 6.04 3.66 -15.95
C LEU A 452 6.20 3.17 -17.41
N PRO A 453 7.19 3.67 -18.16
CA PRO A 453 7.48 3.21 -19.49
C PRO A 453 7.71 1.70 -19.58
N LYS A 454 7.28 1.08 -20.68
CA LYS A 454 7.32 -0.37 -20.87
C LYS A 454 8.69 -1.03 -20.62
N HIS A 455 9.77 -0.35 -21.01
CA HIS A 455 11.12 -0.85 -20.80
C HIS A 455 11.50 -0.94 -19.30
N LEU A 456 10.94 -0.08 -18.46
CA LEU A 456 11.14 -0.14 -16.99
C LEU A 456 10.31 -1.26 -16.37
N ASP A 457 9.08 -1.47 -16.83
CA ASP A 457 8.24 -2.59 -16.42
C ASP A 457 8.90 -3.95 -16.79
N GLU A 458 9.45 -4.07 -18.02
CA GLU A 458 10.25 -5.24 -18.42
C GLU A 458 11.53 -5.40 -17.58
N LYS A 459 12.18 -4.30 -17.17
CA LYS A 459 13.33 -4.35 -16.26
C LYS A 459 12.94 -4.98 -14.93
N VAL A 460 11.81 -4.60 -14.35
CA VAL A 460 11.29 -5.22 -13.13
C VAL A 460 11.16 -6.73 -13.31
N ALA A 461 10.51 -7.19 -14.37
CA ALA A 461 10.38 -8.62 -14.64
C ALA A 461 11.74 -9.32 -14.73
N ARG A 462 12.69 -8.76 -15.48
CA ARG A 462 14.03 -9.33 -15.65
C ARG A 462 14.79 -9.53 -14.34
N LEU A 463 14.68 -8.59 -13.41
CA LEU A 463 15.34 -8.66 -12.09
C LEU A 463 14.83 -9.83 -11.22
N HIS A 464 13.67 -10.43 -11.57
CA HIS A 464 13.09 -11.55 -10.83
C HIS A 464 13.32 -12.92 -11.48
N LEU A 465 13.67 -12.97 -12.76
CA LEU A 465 13.74 -14.22 -13.54
C LEU A 465 14.83 -15.17 -13.03
N GLU A 466 15.99 -14.64 -12.67
CA GLU A 466 17.13 -15.45 -12.21
C GLU A 466 16.79 -16.25 -10.94
N LYS A 467 16.10 -15.60 -9.98
CA LYS A 467 15.66 -16.25 -8.73
C LYS A 467 14.76 -17.46 -8.98
N LEU A 468 13.99 -17.43 -10.06
CA LEU A 468 13.08 -18.50 -10.48
C LEU A 468 13.77 -19.52 -11.43
N GLY A 469 15.05 -19.34 -11.74
CA GLY A 469 15.76 -20.20 -12.70
C GLY A 469 15.25 -20.09 -14.15
N VAL A 470 14.58 -19.00 -14.49
CA VAL A 470 14.01 -18.79 -15.83
C VAL A 470 15.10 -18.42 -16.82
N LYS A 471 15.08 -19.07 -17.98
CA LYS A 471 15.96 -18.79 -19.12
C LYS A 471 15.14 -18.29 -20.30
N LEU A 472 15.31 -17.04 -20.65
CA LEU A 472 14.62 -16.46 -21.81
C LEU A 472 15.21 -16.94 -23.13
N THR A 473 14.33 -17.20 -24.09
CA THR A 473 14.73 -17.34 -25.50
C THR A 473 15.23 -15.99 -26.02
N LYS A 474 16.33 -16.00 -26.77
CA LYS A 474 16.88 -14.79 -27.38
C LYS A 474 16.42 -14.68 -28.82
N LEU A 475 15.92 -13.51 -29.21
CA LEU A 475 15.64 -13.23 -30.64
C LEU A 475 16.96 -13.10 -31.41
N ASN A 476 16.99 -13.66 -32.62
CA ASN A 476 18.00 -13.25 -33.60
C ASN A 476 17.50 -12.00 -34.34
N ARG A 477 18.39 -11.38 -35.12
CA ARG A 477 18.10 -10.14 -35.84
C ARG A 477 16.94 -10.28 -36.83
N VAL A 478 16.88 -11.39 -37.54
CA VAL A 478 15.81 -11.66 -38.55
C VAL A 478 14.45 -11.78 -37.86
N GLN A 479 14.39 -12.46 -36.69
CA GLN A 479 13.16 -12.59 -35.92
C GLN A 479 12.69 -11.25 -35.35
N ALA A 480 13.63 -10.44 -34.82
CA ALA A 480 13.33 -9.12 -34.29
C ALA A 480 12.79 -8.18 -35.39
N GLU A 481 13.43 -8.15 -36.55
CA GLU A 481 12.99 -7.37 -37.71
C GLU A 481 11.60 -7.81 -38.18
N TYR A 482 11.32 -9.12 -38.23
CA TYR A 482 10.04 -9.67 -38.67
C TYR A 482 8.85 -9.21 -37.79
N ILE A 483 9.05 -9.14 -36.47
CA ILE A 483 8.01 -8.70 -35.55
C ILE A 483 8.11 -7.21 -35.16
N GLY A 484 9.05 -6.46 -35.76
CA GLY A 484 9.18 -5.02 -35.59
C GLY A 484 9.61 -4.57 -34.19
N VAL A 485 10.44 -5.35 -33.50
CA VAL A 485 10.96 -5.01 -32.14
C VAL A 485 12.48 -5.02 -32.15
N SER A 486 13.08 -4.41 -31.10
CA SER A 486 14.53 -4.56 -30.86
C SER A 486 14.86 -5.98 -30.33
N VAL A 487 16.07 -6.46 -30.60
CA VAL A 487 16.55 -7.75 -30.06
C VAL A 487 16.48 -7.79 -28.53
N GLU A 488 16.69 -6.66 -27.87
CA GLU A 488 16.70 -6.53 -26.42
C GLU A 488 15.36 -6.06 -25.80
N GLY A 489 14.33 -5.84 -26.62
CA GLY A 489 13.02 -5.34 -26.19
C GLY A 489 12.93 -3.80 -26.26
N PRO A 490 11.83 -3.21 -25.79
CA PRO A 490 10.65 -3.91 -25.28
C PRO A 490 9.95 -4.74 -26.35
N TYR A 491 9.42 -5.92 -25.95
CA TYR A 491 8.85 -6.90 -26.91
C TYR A 491 7.38 -6.67 -27.23
N LYS A 492 6.72 -5.80 -26.48
CA LYS A 492 5.32 -5.39 -26.68
C LYS A 492 5.21 -3.88 -26.75
N SER A 493 4.23 -3.39 -27.51
CA SER A 493 3.93 -1.95 -27.58
C SER A 493 3.45 -1.41 -26.22
N GLU A 494 3.52 -0.09 -26.05
CA GLU A 494 3.01 0.60 -24.86
C GLU A 494 1.51 0.32 -24.60
N HIS A 495 0.74 0.05 -25.66
CA HIS A 495 -0.71 -0.19 -25.58
C HIS A 495 -1.07 -1.66 -25.35
N TYR A 496 -0.10 -2.58 -25.34
CA TYR A 496 -0.39 -4.00 -25.16
C TYR A 496 -0.90 -4.27 -23.76
N ARG A 497 -1.99 -5.03 -23.67
CA ARG A 497 -2.58 -5.52 -22.40
C ARG A 497 -2.28 -7.01 -22.29
N TYR A 498 -1.69 -7.42 -21.15
CA TYR A 498 -1.37 -8.82 -20.81
C TYR A 498 -2.59 -9.57 -20.28
#